data_88bba68049c19d120e02837365957b87
#
_entry.id   88bba68049c19d120e02837365957b87
#
_cell.length_a   1.000
_cell.length_b   1.000
_cell.length_c   1.000
_cell.angle_alpha   90.00
_cell.angle_beta   90.00
_cell.angle_gamma   90.00
#
_symmetry.space_group_name_H-M   'P 1'
#
loop_
_entity.id
_entity.type
_entity.pdbx_description
1 polymer ?
#
loop_
_entity_poly.entity_id
_entity_poly.type
_entity_poly.pdbx_seq_one_letter_code
_entity_poly.pdbx_strand_id
1 'polypeptide(L)'
;MDFNLSDVQLAWQSKAHNLGTRLAADAPAGDVIREAAAAGLIEPRPDLLASAVAVEALSYESSAAGVTLALHTGVAAGLPEDNRFSDLARGKIVGAIALSADEVPAEEGGRLFGRAAWVTPLTPLGVALLGVRSRDAVSAAAVWLNAPGVLQEAVDTAALGGVVCGSVRLDGAPFIAMGATMPFMSRVRILLSAAGLGMGRRALHEALVAAHGHTGHGAGGEQTVQGLLADAATELDAAMLLTWKAAAAAELSLAEASMAKLAATEATQRAVARATQVVGADSFRRGHVVERLAQDVRTLELFAGRTEALREAVALETLPRVE
;
A
#
# COMPACT_ATOMS: atom_id res chain seq x y z
N MET A 1 -23.85 8.33 -8.20
CA MET A 1 -22.57 7.59 -8.27
C MET A 1 -22.93 6.13 -8.46
N ASP A 2 -22.41 5.47 -9.47
CA ASP A 2 -22.60 4.02 -9.65
C ASP A 2 -21.48 3.32 -8.86
N PHE A 3 -21.85 2.44 -7.96
CA PHE A 3 -20.92 1.65 -7.13
C PHE A 3 -20.72 0.23 -7.68
N ASN A 4 -21.30 -0.09 -8.83
CA ASN A 4 -21.07 -1.37 -9.46
C ASN A 4 -19.72 -1.37 -10.18
N LEU A 5 -18.94 -2.42 -9.91
CA LEU A 5 -17.69 -2.63 -10.64
C LEU A 5 -17.99 -3.03 -12.10
N SER A 6 -17.19 -2.49 -13.02
CA SER A 6 -17.22 -2.91 -14.42
C SER A 6 -16.66 -4.32 -14.59
N ASP A 7 -16.96 -4.96 -15.74
CA ASP A 7 -16.43 -6.28 -16.07
C ASP A 7 -14.89 -6.34 -16.02
N VAL A 8 -14.22 -5.25 -16.40
CA VAL A 8 -12.76 -5.13 -16.33
C VAL A 8 -12.28 -5.15 -14.87
N GLN A 9 -12.92 -4.38 -13.99
CA GLN A 9 -12.58 -4.31 -12.57
C GLN A 9 -12.84 -5.66 -11.87
N LEU A 10 -13.96 -6.32 -12.18
CA LEU A 10 -14.27 -7.67 -11.71
C LEU A 10 -13.24 -8.72 -12.19
N ALA A 11 -12.81 -8.59 -13.45
CA ALA A 11 -11.77 -9.47 -14.00
C ALA A 11 -10.43 -9.27 -13.28
N TRP A 12 -10.06 -8.01 -12.96
CA TRP A 12 -8.84 -7.70 -12.19
C TRP A 12 -8.92 -8.25 -10.77
N GLN A 13 -10.07 -8.10 -10.11
CA GLN A 13 -10.32 -8.67 -8.79
C GLN A 13 -10.10 -10.18 -8.79
N SER A 14 -10.72 -10.88 -9.73
CA SER A 14 -10.62 -12.34 -9.85
C SER A 14 -9.19 -12.80 -10.13
N LYS A 15 -8.47 -12.12 -11.02
CA LYS A 15 -7.05 -12.39 -11.32
C LYS A 15 -6.17 -12.21 -10.08
N ALA A 16 -6.38 -11.13 -9.32
CA ALA A 16 -5.61 -10.83 -8.13
C ALA A 16 -5.86 -11.84 -7.00
N HIS A 17 -7.11 -12.22 -6.79
CA HIS A 17 -7.46 -13.29 -5.85
C HIS A 17 -6.80 -14.61 -6.22
N ASN A 18 -6.93 -15.05 -7.49
CA ASN A 18 -6.32 -16.26 -7.99
C ASN A 18 -4.78 -16.24 -7.92
N LEU A 19 -4.16 -15.07 -8.07
CA LEU A 19 -2.73 -14.89 -7.87
C LEU A 19 -2.39 -15.09 -6.39
N GLY A 20 -3.10 -14.41 -5.49
CA GLY A 20 -2.84 -14.44 -4.05
C GLY A 20 -2.91 -15.83 -3.45
N THR A 21 -3.88 -16.65 -3.89
CA THR A 21 -4.01 -18.05 -3.42
C THR A 21 -2.84 -18.97 -3.82
N ARG A 22 -2.01 -18.58 -4.80
CA ARG A 22 -0.87 -19.36 -5.28
C ARG A 22 0.48 -18.85 -4.77
N LEU A 23 0.54 -17.60 -4.34
CA LEU A 23 1.77 -17.01 -3.81
C LEU A 23 2.07 -17.53 -2.40
N ALA A 24 3.34 -17.74 -2.10
CA ALA A 24 3.78 -17.95 -0.72
C ALA A 24 3.52 -16.68 0.10
N ALA A 25 3.21 -16.84 1.38
CA ALA A 25 2.90 -15.70 2.26
C ALA A 25 4.05 -14.69 2.41
N ASP A 26 5.28 -15.16 2.19
CA ASP A 26 6.55 -14.43 2.24
C ASP A 26 7.22 -14.32 0.87
N ALA A 27 6.44 -14.39 -0.22
CA ALA A 27 6.97 -14.30 -1.58
C ALA A 27 7.78 -12.98 -1.76
N PRO A 28 9.01 -13.07 -2.30
CA PRO A 28 9.83 -11.89 -2.54
C PRO A 28 9.14 -10.89 -3.48
N ALA A 29 9.32 -9.59 -3.24
CA ALA A 29 8.67 -8.53 -4.01
C ALA A 29 8.89 -8.66 -5.54
N GLY A 30 10.07 -9.09 -5.98
CA GLY A 30 10.36 -9.32 -7.40
C GLY A 30 9.52 -10.44 -8.02
N ASP A 31 9.25 -11.50 -7.26
CA ASP A 31 8.41 -12.61 -7.71
C ASP A 31 6.95 -12.18 -7.77
N VAL A 32 6.47 -11.47 -6.76
CA VAL A 32 5.12 -10.91 -6.74
C VAL A 32 4.85 -10.06 -7.99
N ILE A 33 5.76 -9.14 -8.32
CA ILE A 33 5.58 -8.25 -9.47
C ILE A 33 5.67 -9.01 -10.79
N ARG A 34 6.57 -9.98 -10.92
CA ARG A 34 6.67 -10.82 -12.12
C ARG A 34 5.38 -11.63 -12.35
N GLU A 35 4.85 -12.26 -11.29
CA GLU A 35 3.61 -13.04 -11.37
C GLU A 35 2.39 -12.15 -11.60
N ALA A 36 2.34 -10.95 -11.01
CA ALA A 36 1.28 -9.96 -11.26
C ALA A 36 1.30 -9.49 -12.73
N ALA A 37 2.49 -9.26 -13.30
CA ALA A 37 2.63 -8.93 -14.73
C ALA A 37 2.16 -10.08 -15.62
N ALA A 38 2.53 -11.31 -15.31
CA ALA A 38 2.08 -12.51 -16.05
C ALA A 38 0.55 -12.71 -15.96
N ALA A 39 -0.07 -12.32 -14.84
CA ALA A 39 -1.52 -12.33 -14.67
C ALA A 39 -2.23 -11.16 -15.39
N GLY A 40 -1.51 -10.19 -15.94
CA GLY A 40 -2.07 -8.99 -16.57
C GLY A 40 -2.69 -8.03 -15.55
N LEU A 41 -2.02 -7.85 -14.40
CA LEU A 41 -2.36 -6.89 -13.34
C LEU A 41 -1.43 -5.67 -13.34
N ILE A 42 -0.48 -5.60 -14.27
CA ILE A 42 0.45 -4.49 -14.43
C ILE A 42 0.32 -3.98 -15.86
N GLU A 43 -0.05 -2.73 -15.98
CA GLU A 43 -0.20 -2.01 -17.25
C GLU A 43 0.46 -0.63 -17.14
N PRO A 44 0.91 -0.03 -18.25
CA PRO A 44 1.60 1.27 -18.21
C PRO A 44 0.76 2.41 -17.63
N ARG A 45 -0.55 2.40 -17.86
CA ARG A 45 -1.54 3.38 -17.32
C ARG A 45 -2.81 2.68 -16.90
N PRO A 46 -2.76 1.95 -15.79
CA PRO A 46 -3.94 1.22 -15.35
C PRO A 46 -5.04 2.19 -14.89
N ASP A 47 -6.29 1.78 -15.05
CA ASP A 47 -7.39 2.36 -14.30
C ASP A 47 -7.09 2.22 -12.80
N LEU A 48 -7.07 3.36 -12.09
CA LEU A 48 -6.69 3.38 -10.69
C LEU A 48 -7.70 2.64 -9.82
N LEU A 49 -8.99 2.65 -10.16
CA LEU A 49 -10.00 1.88 -9.46
C LEU A 49 -9.82 0.37 -9.70
N ALA A 50 -9.53 -0.05 -10.94
CA ALA A 50 -9.20 -1.46 -11.22
C ALA A 50 -7.97 -1.91 -10.44
N SER A 51 -6.94 -1.05 -10.37
CA SER A 51 -5.74 -1.30 -9.57
C SER A 51 -6.05 -1.41 -8.08
N ALA A 52 -6.89 -0.53 -7.53
CA ALA A 52 -7.29 -0.55 -6.14
C ALA A 52 -8.06 -1.84 -5.80
N VAL A 53 -9.01 -2.24 -6.65
CA VAL A 53 -9.77 -3.48 -6.48
C VAL A 53 -8.86 -4.72 -6.55
N ALA A 54 -7.88 -4.74 -7.46
CA ALA A 54 -6.90 -5.82 -7.53
C ALA A 54 -5.98 -5.87 -6.31
N VAL A 55 -5.51 -4.70 -5.83
CA VAL A 55 -4.69 -4.60 -4.61
C VAL A 55 -5.47 -5.08 -3.39
N GLU A 56 -6.74 -4.70 -3.25
CA GLU A 56 -7.61 -5.17 -2.16
C GLU A 56 -7.72 -6.70 -2.17
N ALA A 57 -8.05 -7.29 -3.34
CA ALA A 57 -8.20 -8.73 -3.50
C ALA A 57 -6.89 -9.49 -3.24
N LEU A 58 -5.75 -8.97 -3.69
CA LEU A 58 -4.44 -9.57 -3.45
C LEU A 58 -4.05 -9.46 -1.96
N SER A 59 -4.33 -8.33 -1.31
CA SER A 59 -4.03 -8.11 0.11
C SER A 59 -4.90 -8.95 1.04
N TYR A 60 -6.09 -9.33 0.62
CA TYR A 60 -6.93 -10.29 1.33
C TYR A 60 -6.24 -11.65 1.46
N GLU A 61 -5.52 -12.10 0.42
CA GLU A 61 -4.77 -13.35 0.42
C GLU A 61 -3.36 -13.21 1.03
N SER A 62 -2.65 -12.14 0.69
CA SER A 62 -1.30 -11.85 1.16
C SER A 62 -1.09 -10.35 1.34
N SER A 63 -0.97 -9.90 2.59
CA SER A 63 -0.67 -8.50 2.93
C SER A 63 0.58 -7.99 2.20
N ALA A 64 1.65 -8.77 2.23
CA ALA A 64 2.93 -8.42 1.62
C ALA A 64 2.84 -8.27 0.10
N ALA A 65 2.14 -9.21 -0.56
CA ALA A 65 1.95 -9.16 -2.01
C ALA A 65 1.08 -7.94 -2.42
N GLY A 66 0.00 -7.68 -1.69
CA GLY A 66 -0.87 -6.53 -1.95
C GLY A 66 -0.14 -5.20 -1.75
N VAL A 67 0.61 -5.03 -0.67
CA VAL A 67 1.43 -3.83 -0.44
C VAL A 67 2.51 -3.68 -1.53
N THR A 68 3.16 -4.76 -1.93
CA THR A 68 4.13 -4.74 -3.03
C THR A 68 3.51 -4.26 -4.34
N LEU A 69 2.34 -4.79 -4.71
CA LEU A 69 1.62 -4.37 -5.92
C LEU A 69 1.18 -2.91 -5.81
N ALA A 70 0.68 -2.48 -4.65
CA ALA A 70 0.27 -1.10 -4.40
C ALA A 70 1.41 -0.10 -4.61
N LEU A 71 2.57 -0.37 -4.02
CA LEU A 71 3.74 0.50 -4.12
C LEU A 71 4.30 0.52 -5.54
N HIS A 72 4.47 -0.65 -6.18
CA HIS A 72 4.92 -0.75 -7.56
C HIS A 72 4.01 0.03 -8.52
N THR A 73 2.70 -0.24 -8.46
CA THR A 73 1.71 0.42 -9.34
C THR A 73 1.64 1.92 -9.09
N GLY A 74 1.69 2.35 -7.82
CA GLY A 74 1.71 3.76 -7.46
C GLY A 74 2.90 4.54 -8.02
N VAL A 75 4.06 3.89 -8.08
CA VAL A 75 5.27 4.43 -8.72
C VAL A 75 5.16 4.38 -10.24
N ALA A 76 4.89 3.21 -10.82
CA ALA A 76 4.91 2.99 -12.26
C ALA A 76 3.89 3.87 -13.00
N ALA A 77 2.66 3.98 -12.49
CA ALA A 77 1.59 4.79 -13.09
C ALA A 77 1.86 6.30 -13.05
N GLY A 78 2.80 6.76 -12.25
CA GLY A 78 3.20 8.17 -12.17
C GLY A 78 4.40 8.55 -13.03
N LEU A 79 5.12 7.57 -13.59
CA LEU A 79 6.29 7.80 -14.41
C LEU A 79 5.90 8.08 -15.89
N PRO A 80 6.71 8.86 -16.62
CA PRO A 80 6.44 9.10 -18.05
C PRO A 80 6.56 7.81 -18.86
N GLU A 81 5.80 7.72 -19.94
CA GLU A 81 5.93 6.66 -20.94
C GLU A 81 7.22 6.86 -21.76
N ASP A 82 8.28 6.25 -21.29
CA ASP A 82 9.62 6.42 -21.79
C ASP A 82 10.31 5.06 -21.76
N ASN A 83 11.15 4.78 -22.73
CA ASN A 83 11.87 3.52 -22.82
C ASN A 83 12.71 3.22 -21.56
N ARG A 84 13.12 4.25 -20.83
CA ARG A 84 13.86 4.14 -19.56
C ARG A 84 13.08 3.41 -18.47
N PHE A 85 11.73 3.51 -18.51
CA PHE A 85 10.84 2.90 -17.51
C PHE A 85 10.06 1.70 -18.05
N SER A 86 10.35 1.25 -19.29
CA SER A 86 9.60 0.17 -19.93
C SER A 86 9.65 -1.15 -19.16
N ASP A 87 10.76 -1.46 -18.52
CA ASP A 87 10.92 -2.69 -17.73
C ASP A 87 10.15 -2.61 -16.41
N LEU A 88 10.03 -1.41 -15.83
CA LEU A 88 9.15 -1.17 -14.68
C LEU A 88 7.67 -1.33 -15.07
N ALA A 89 7.25 -0.65 -16.13
CA ALA A 89 5.86 -0.70 -16.62
C ALA A 89 5.40 -2.10 -17.08
N ARG A 90 6.36 -3.02 -17.33
CA ARG A 90 6.11 -4.42 -17.68
C ARG A 90 6.34 -5.38 -16.51
N GLY A 91 6.61 -4.88 -15.31
CA GLY A 91 6.83 -5.68 -14.12
C GLY A 91 8.13 -6.54 -14.15
N LYS A 92 9.11 -6.18 -14.96
CA LYS A 92 10.41 -6.88 -14.98
C LYS A 92 11.33 -6.43 -13.84
N ILE A 93 11.14 -5.20 -13.37
CA ILE A 93 11.81 -4.62 -12.20
C ILE A 93 10.77 -4.03 -11.26
N VAL A 94 11.13 -3.86 -9.99
CA VAL A 94 10.20 -3.41 -8.95
C VAL A 94 10.25 -1.90 -8.78
N GLY A 95 9.07 -1.27 -8.64
CA GLY A 95 8.95 0.12 -8.20
C GLY A 95 8.97 0.21 -6.69
N ALA A 96 9.81 1.08 -6.15
CA ALA A 96 9.95 1.35 -4.73
C ALA A 96 9.73 2.82 -4.42
N ILE A 97 9.41 3.15 -3.17
CA ILE A 97 9.13 4.53 -2.76
C ILE A 97 9.81 4.86 -1.42
N ALA A 98 10.32 6.09 -1.34
CA ALA A 98 10.73 6.74 -0.09
C ALA A 98 10.54 8.26 -0.24
N LEU A 99 9.31 8.73 -0.06
CA LEU A 99 8.94 10.15 -0.14
C LEU A 99 8.79 10.77 1.27
N SER A 100 9.58 10.30 2.25
CA SER A 100 9.62 10.87 3.59
C SER A 100 10.18 12.29 3.56
N ALA A 101 9.75 13.12 4.51
CA ALA A 101 10.38 14.42 4.78
C ALA A 101 11.62 14.28 5.67
N ASP A 102 11.77 13.15 6.35
CA ASP A 102 12.92 12.83 7.19
C ASP A 102 14.01 12.16 6.32
N GLU A 103 15.27 12.50 6.53
CA GLU A 103 16.40 11.96 5.75
C GLU A 103 16.22 12.07 4.24
N VAL A 104 16.14 13.30 3.76
CA VAL A 104 15.97 13.62 2.34
C VAL A 104 17.34 13.86 1.70
N PRO A 105 17.78 13.07 0.71
CA PRO A 105 19.01 13.31 -0.02
C PRO A 105 18.99 14.66 -0.73
N ALA A 106 20.16 15.25 -0.91
CA ALA A 106 20.35 16.52 -1.59
C ALA A 106 20.80 16.32 -3.05
N GLU A 107 20.34 17.22 -3.92
CA GLU A 107 20.83 17.34 -5.28
C GLU A 107 21.97 18.37 -5.32
N GLU A 108 23.14 17.95 -5.81
CA GLU A 108 24.33 18.77 -5.98
C GLU A 108 24.99 18.46 -7.33
N GLY A 109 25.13 19.47 -8.18
CA GLY A 109 25.79 19.33 -9.48
C GLY A 109 25.17 18.28 -10.42
N GLY A 110 23.86 18.08 -10.35
CA GLY A 110 23.13 17.09 -11.16
C GLY A 110 23.30 15.64 -10.68
N ARG A 111 23.71 15.44 -9.44
CA ARG A 111 23.89 14.16 -8.77
C ARG A 111 23.24 14.18 -7.39
N LEU A 112 22.90 12.99 -6.86
CA LEU A 112 22.33 12.85 -5.53
C LEU A 112 23.38 12.40 -4.51
N PHE A 113 23.31 13.03 -3.33
CA PHE A 113 24.14 12.74 -2.18
C PHE A 113 23.30 12.63 -0.91
N GLY A 114 23.74 11.78 0.02
CA GLY A 114 23.09 11.60 1.32
C GLY A 114 22.40 10.25 1.46
N ARG A 115 21.29 10.23 2.21
CA ARG A 115 20.58 9.00 2.54
C ARG A 115 19.07 9.19 2.36
N ALA A 116 18.40 8.17 1.81
CA ALA A 116 16.96 8.04 1.88
C ALA A 116 16.61 6.81 2.74
N ALA A 117 15.83 7.01 3.79
CA ALA A 117 15.39 5.95 4.68
C ALA A 117 14.07 5.33 4.21
N TRP A 118 13.82 4.10 4.65
CA TRP A 118 12.57 3.37 4.44
C TRP A 118 12.15 3.21 2.98
N VAL A 119 13.14 2.98 2.11
CA VAL A 119 12.88 2.57 0.71
C VAL A 119 12.18 1.22 0.74
N THR A 120 10.98 1.17 0.16
CA THR A 120 10.11 -0.01 0.21
C THR A 120 9.38 -0.21 -1.12
N PRO A 121 9.37 -1.44 -1.69
CA PRO A 121 10.24 -2.57 -1.37
C PRO A 121 11.69 -2.32 -1.81
N LEU A 122 12.66 -2.70 -1.01
CA LEU A 122 14.07 -2.64 -1.39
C LEU A 122 14.44 -3.92 -2.14
N THR A 123 14.87 -3.78 -3.39
CA THR A 123 15.22 -4.92 -4.26
C THR A 123 16.55 -4.65 -4.95
N PRO A 124 17.34 -5.68 -5.29
CA PRO A 124 18.62 -5.50 -5.98
C PRO A 124 18.48 -4.77 -7.33
N LEU A 125 17.36 -5.02 -8.02
CA LEU A 125 17.03 -4.40 -9.32
C LEU A 125 15.67 -3.74 -9.21
N GLY A 126 15.65 -2.41 -9.25
CA GLY A 126 14.41 -1.64 -9.12
C GLY A 126 14.62 -0.16 -9.42
N VAL A 127 13.51 0.56 -9.46
CA VAL A 127 13.49 2.03 -9.50
C VAL A 127 12.84 2.53 -8.23
N ALA A 128 13.58 3.30 -7.44
CA ALA A 128 13.04 3.98 -6.27
C ALA A 128 12.64 5.42 -6.60
N LEU A 129 11.44 5.79 -6.22
CA LEU A 129 10.99 7.17 -6.21
C LEU A 129 11.34 7.79 -4.85
N LEU A 130 12.28 8.70 -4.84
CA LEU A 130 12.79 9.35 -3.64
C LEU A 130 12.32 10.80 -3.56
N GLY A 131 12.05 11.27 -2.33
CA GLY A 131 12.04 12.69 -2.05
C GLY A 131 13.47 13.22 -2.11
N VAL A 132 13.70 14.32 -2.81
CA VAL A 132 15.01 14.93 -3.00
C VAL A 132 14.91 16.43 -2.71
N ARG A 133 15.84 16.93 -1.91
CA ARG A 133 15.96 18.36 -1.62
C ARG A 133 16.78 19.04 -2.70
N SER A 134 16.17 19.96 -3.43
CA SER A 134 16.84 20.86 -4.35
C SER A 134 16.56 22.30 -3.91
N ARG A 135 17.57 23.01 -3.44
CA ARG A 135 17.46 24.32 -2.79
C ARG A 135 16.45 24.27 -1.62
N ASP A 136 15.32 24.99 -1.71
CA ASP A 136 14.32 25.14 -0.64
C ASP A 136 13.10 24.22 -0.81
N ALA A 137 13.08 23.36 -1.82
CA ALA A 137 11.93 22.52 -2.12
C ALA A 137 12.30 21.02 -2.12
N VAL A 138 11.33 20.18 -1.76
CA VAL A 138 11.42 18.73 -1.92
C VAL A 138 10.64 18.33 -3.18
N SER A 139 11.32 17.68 -4.10
CA SER A 139 10.76 17.14 -5.33
C SER A 139 10.95 15.62 -5.40
N ALA A 140 10.26 14.96 -6.32
CA ALA A 140 10.43 13.55 -6.58
C ALA A 140 11.57 13.31 -7.58
N ALA A 141 12.36 12.28 -7.35
CA ALA A 141 13.39 11.79 -8.25
C ALA A 141 13.33 10.27 -8.40
N ALA A 142 13.46 9.77 -9.63
CA ALA A 142 13.59 8.35 -9.90
C ALA A 142 15.08 7.96 -9.92
N VAL A 143 15.43 6.94 -9.13
CA VAL A 143 16.80 6.42 -8.98
C VAL A 143 16.79 4.92 -9.20
N TRP A 144 17.67 4.43 -10.06
CA TRP A 144 17.89 2.99 -10.22
C TRP A 144 18.66 2.46 -9.02
N LEU A 145 18.15 1.46 -8.37
CA LEU A 145 18.74 0.89 -7.14
C LEU A 145 20.08 0.20 -7.38
N ASN A 146 20.37 -0.20 -8.62
CA ASN A 146 21.64 -0.77 -9.05
C ASN A 146 22.57 0.24 -9.74
N ALA A 147 22.26 1.55 -9.70
CA ALA A 147 23.11 2.56 -10.32
C ALA A 147 24.42 2.77 -9.56
N PRO A 148 25.49 3.24 -10.25
CA PRO A 148 26.72 3.66 -9.57
C PRO A 148 26.43 4.73 -8.51
N GLY A 149 27.07 4.62 -7.36
CA GLY A 149 26.88 5.55 -6.24
C GLY A 149 25.63 5.27 -5.40
N VAL A 150 24.94 4.15 -5.61
CA VAL A 150 23.81 3.68 -4.78
C VAL A 150 24.26 2.47 -3.96
N LEU A 151 24.21 2.60 -2.65
CA LEU A 151 24.44 1.51 -1.71
C LEU A 151 23.15 1.21 -0.92
N GLN A 152 22.71 -0.04 -0.99
CA GLN A 152 21.50 -0.51 -0.33
C GLN A 152 21.84 -1.10 1.05
N GLU A 153 21.05 -0.76 2.07
CA GLU A 153 21.16 -1.26 3.42
C GLU A 153 19.79 -1.78 3.88
N ALA A 154 19.61 -3.09 3.85
CA ALA A 154 18.35 -3.72 4.26
C ALA A 154 18.16 -3.66 5.78
N VAL A 155 16.91 -3.55 6.21
CA VAL A 155 16.49 -3.61 7.61
C VAL A 155 15.60 -4.85 7.78
N ASP A 156 15.89 -5.64 8.81
CA ASP A 156 15.01 -6.75 9.21
C ASP A 156 13.76 -6.19 9.90
N THR A 157 12.59 -6.57 9.41
CA THR A 157 11.30 -6.08 9.89
C THR A 157 10.40 -7.23 10.30
N ALA A 158 9.62 -7.02 11.37
CA ALA A 158 8.71 -8.04 11.90
C ALA A 158 7.41 -8.19 11.09
N ALA A 159 7.10 -7.25 10.19
CA ALA A 159 5.86 -7.20 9.44
C ALA A 159 6.11 -7.31 7.94
N LEU A 160 5.08 -7.67 7.18
CA LEU A 160 5.10 -7.79 5.72
C LEU A 160 6.21 -8.73 5.22
N GLY A 161 6.20 -9.98 5.68
CA GLY A 161 7.16 -10.99 5.25
C GLY A 161 7.32 -11.02 3.71
N GLY A 162 8.57 -11.07 3.22
CA GLY A 162 8.89 -10.99 1.79
C GLY A 162 9.05 -9.56 1.25
N VAL A 163 8.58 -8.52 1.97
CA VAL A 163 8.81 -7.12 1.62
C VAL A 163 10.01 -6.59 2.39
N VAL A 164 11.16 -6.55 1.74
CA VAL A 164 12.37 -5.97 2.35
C VAL A 164 12.21 -4.44 2.39
N CYS A 165 12.40 -3.86 3.56
CA CYS A 165 12.52 -2.42 3.75
C CYS A 165 13.99 -2.06 4.00
N GLY A 166 14.38 -0.83 3.75
CA GLY A 166 15.74 -0.43 4.05
C GLY A 166 16.04 1.02 3.75
N SER A 167 17.31 1.34 3.63
CA SER A 167 17.77 2.65 3.21
C SER A 167 18.69 2.54 2.01
N VAL A 168 18.81 3.63 1.29
CA VAL A 168 19.82 3.81 0.25
C VAL A 168 20.73 4.97 0.62
N ARG A 169 22.05 4.73 0.57
CA ARG A 169 23.06 5.77 0.62
C ARG A 169 23.43 6.15 -0.81
N LEU A 170 23.47 7.44 -1.08
CA LEU A 170 23.74 8.03 -2.37
C LEU A 170 25.05 8.80 -2.31
N ASP A 171 25.96 8.47 -3.18
CA ASP A 171 27.28 9.12 -3.35
C ASP A 171 27.50 9.41 -4.84
N GLY A 172 27.04 10.57 -5.28
CA GLY A 172 27.07 10.97 -6.68
C GLY A 172 26.15 10.15 -7.58
N ALA A 173 25.02 9.64 -7.05
CA ALA A 173 24.10 8.78 -7.80
C ALA A 173 23.37 9.54 -8.92
N PRO A 174 23.25 8.95 -10.13
CA PRO A 174 22.44 9.52 -11.19
C PRO A 174 20.95 9.39 -10.87
N PHE A 175 20.16 10.36 -11.33
CA PHE A 175 18.73 10.38 -11.12
C PHE A 175 17.97 10.99 -12.29
N ILE A 176 16.67 10.82 -12.33
CA ILE A 176 15.76 11.55 -13.21
C ILE A 176 14.81 12.36 -12.34
N ALA A 177 14.80 13.69 -12.57
CA ALA A 177 13.87 14.57 -11.89
C ALA A 177 12.42 14.28 -12.32
N MET A 178 11.52 14.12 -11.34
CA MET A 178 10.13 13.75 -11.57
C MET A 178 9.14 14.86 -11.19
N GLY A 179 9.63 16.01 -10.70
CA GLY A 179 8.82 17.15 -10.32
C GLY A 179 8.14 16.98 -8.97
N ALA A 180 6.87 17.35 -8.86
CA ALA A 180 6.14 17.35 -7.59
C ALA A 180 5.94 15.94 -7.02
N THR A 181 6.05 15.80 -5.71
CA THR A 181 5.82 14.52 -5.00
C THR A 181 4.34 14.16 -4.91
N MET A 182 3.46 15.15 -4.95
CA MET A 182 2.03 15.04 -4.65
C MET A 182 1.26 14.02 -5.51
N PRO A 183 1.41 13.98 -6.85
CA PRO A 183 0.66 13.03 -7.68
C PRO A 183 1.01 11.57 -7.36
N PHE A 184 2.29 11.29 -7.05
CA PHE A 184 2.73 9.96 -6.63
C PHE A 184 2.17 9.60 -5.26
N MET A 185 2.24 10.54 -4.31
CA MET A 185 1.75 10.35 -2.95
C MET A 185 0.26 10.06 -2.94
N SER A 186 -0.55 10.78 -3.72
CA SER A 186 -1.99 10.54 -3.82
C SER A 186 -2.30 9.15 -4.34
N ARG A 187 -1.64 8.67 -5.41
CA ARG A 187 -1.82 7.31 -5.94
C ARG A 187 -1.45 6.25 -4.90
N VAL A 188 -0.28 6.39 -4.29
CA VAL A 188 0.20 5.43 -3.29
C VAL A 188 -0.73 5.38 -2.09
N ARG A 189 -1.25 6.52 -1.62
CA ARG A 189 -2.23 6.57 -0.51
C ARG A 189 -3.50 5.80 -0.85
N ILE A 190 -4.07 6.00 -2.04
CA ILE A 190 -5.27 5.28 -2.51
C ILE A 190 -5.01 3.78 -2.58
N LEU A 191 -3.90 3.35 -3.17
CA LEU A 191 -3.58 1.93 -3.31
C LEU A 191 -3.25 1.26 -1.96
N LEU A 192 -2.57 1.96 -1.04
CA LEU A 192 -2.36 1.46 0.32
C LEU A 192 -3.66 1.42 1.14
N SER A 193 -4.63 2.30 0.85
CA SER A 193 -5.98 2.19 1.43
C SER A 193 -6.63 0.87 1.01
N ALA A 194 -6.58 0.55 -0.27
CA ALA A 194 -7.09 -0.71 -0.80
C ALA A 194 -6.36 -1.94 -0.19
N ALA A 195 -5.03 -1.86 -0.02
CA ALA A 195 -4.28 -2.91 0.68
C ALA A 195 -4.77 -3.12 2.12
N GLY A 196 -5.00 -2.02 2.85
CA GLY A 196 -5.58 -2.08 4.19
C GLY A 196 -6.95 -2.74 4.21
N LEU A 197 -7.82 -2.34 3.30
CA LEU A 197 -9.17 -2.92 3.20
C LEU A 197 -9.12 -4.44 2.97
N GLY A 198 -8.24 -4.93 2.10
CA GLY A 198 -8.04 -6.37 1.90
C GLY A 198 -7.63 -7.09 3.20
N MET A 199 -6.67 -6.53 3.94
CA MET A 199 -6.26 -7.05 5.25
C MET A 199 -7.41 -7.04 6.26
N GLY A 200 -8.19 -5.94 6.32
CA GLY A 200 -9.34 -5.81 7.22
C GLY A 200 -10.45 -6.80 6.91
N ARG A 201 -10.76 -7.01 5.62
CA ARG A 201 -11.73 -8.01 5.17
C ARG A 201 -11.28 -9.43 5.48
N ARG A 202 -9.99 -9.72 5.37
CA ARG A 202 -9.45 -11.01 5.79
C ARG A 202 -9.59 -11.21 7.29
N ALA A 203 -9.30 -10.21 8.10
CA ALA A 203 -9.49 -10.29 9.54
C ALA A 203 -10.97 -10.52 9.92
N LEU A 204 -11.89 -9.80 9.28
CA LEU A 204 -13.32 -10.01 9.45
C LEU A 204 -13.76 -11.43 9.07
N HIS A 205 -13.22 -11.97 7.95
CA HIS A 205 -13.48 -13.34 7.53
C HIS A 205 -13.05 -14.36 8.60
N GLU A 206 -11.83 -14.24 9.13
CA GLU A 206 -11.33 -15.13 10.19
C GLU A 206 -12.20 -15.05 11.46
N ALA A 207 -12.65 -13.86 11.81
CA ALA A 207 -13.57 -13.68 12.94
C ALA A 207 -14.94 -14.32 12.70
N LEU A 208 -15.48 -14.22 11.48
CA LEU A 208 -16.72 -14.90 11.08
C LEU A 208 -16.59 -16.42 11.14
N VAL A 209 -15.47 -16.97 10.63
CA VAL A 209 -15.19 -18.43 10.70
C VAL A 209 -15.12 -18.88 12.16
N ALA A 210 -14.40 -18.14 13.02
CA ALA A 210 -14.30 -18.46 14.44
C ALA A 210 -15.67 -18.40 15.14
N ALA A 211 -16.46 -17.36 14.88
CA ALA A 211 -17.80 -17.21 15.45
C ALA A 211 -18.73 -18.38 15.07
N HIS A 212 -18.65 -18.89 13.81
CA HIS A 212 -19.43 -20.06 13.37
C HIS A 212 -18.90 -21.36 13.98
N GLY A 213 -17.60 -21.53 14.12
CA GLY A 213 -16.98 -22.75 14.69
C GLY A 213 -17.31 -22.99 16.16
N HIS A 214 -17.57 -21.93 16.92
CA HIS A 214 -17.96 -22.01 18.34
C HIS A 214 -19.46 -22.29 18.55
N THR A 215 -20.24 -22.54 17.49
CA THR A 215 -21.71 -22.71 17.54
C THR A 215 -22.23 -23.97 18.26
N GLY A 216 -21.36 -24.81 18.81
CA GLY A 216 -21.78 -25.84 19.75
C GLY A 216 -22.39 -25.25 21.04
N HIS A 217 -22.02 -24.01 21.42
CA HIS A 217 -22.58 -23.21 22.51
C HIS A 217 -22.50 -21.69 22.22
N GLY A 218 -22.56 -21.31 20.95
CA GLY A 218 -23.07 -20.04 20.48
C GLY A 218 -22.29 -18.75 20.72
N ALA A 219 -20.98 -18.68 20.57
CA ALA A 219 -20.31 -17.35 20.54
C ALA A 219 -20.84 -16.48 19.39
N GLY A 220 -21.17 -17.06 18.24
CA GLY A 220 -21.78 -16.33 17.11
C GLY A 220 -23.22 -15.85 17.36
N GLY A 221 -23.90 -16.39 18.41
CA GLY A 221 -25.22 -15.95 18.87
C GLY A 221 -25.14 -14.87 19.94
N GLU A 222 -24.00 -14.60 20.53
CA GLU A 222 -23.84 -13.56 21.52
C GLU A 222 -23.94 -12.16 20.90
N GLN A 223 -24.80 -11.32 21.44
CA GLN A 223 -25.02 -9.96 20.96
C GLN A 223 -23.76 -9.15 20.90
N THR A 224 -22.82 -9.37 21.82
CA THR A 224 -21.49 -8.70 21.80
C THR A 224 -20.67 -9.05 20.57
N VAL A 225 -20.58 -10.33 20.19
CA VAL A 225 -19.85 -10.79 19.00
C VAL A 225 -20.50 -10.25 17.74
N GLN A 226 -21.83 -10.31 17.65
CA GLN A 226 -22.57 -9.74 16.52
C GLN A 226 -22.31 -8.24 16.36
N GLY A 227 -22.26 -7.47 17.47
CA GLY A 227 -21.91 -6.06 17.46
C GLY A 227 -20.50 -5.81 16.92
N LEU A 228 -19.50 -6.55 17.39
CA LEU A 228 -18.10 -6.42 16.91
C LEU A 228 -17.97 -6.68 15.42
N LEU A 229 -18.67 -7.71 14.90
CA LEU A 229 -18.65 -8.06 13.48
C LEU A 229 -19.38 -7.02 12.62
N ALA A 230 -20.53 -6.53 13.07
CA ALA A 230 -21.31 -5.50 12.40
C ALA A 230 -20.54 -4.17 12.30
N ASP A 231 -19.90 -3.74 13.39
CA ASP A 231 -19.07 -2.55 13.41
C ASP A 231 -17.89 -2.67 12.44
N ALA A 232 -17.18 -3.83 12.45
CA ALA A 232 -16.07 -4.06 11.55
C ALA A 232 -16.50 -4.00 10.07
N ALA A 233 -17.61 -4.66 9.71
CA ALA A 233 -18.16 -4.65 8.37
C ALA A 233 -18.53 -3.22 7.93
N THR A 234 -19.26 -2.50 8.80
CA THR A 234 -19.73 -1.13 8.49
C THR A 234 -18.57 -0.16 8.27
N GLU A 235 -17.55 -0.19 9.13
CA GLU A 235 -16.41 0.69 9.04
C GLU A 235 -15.54 0.38 7.81
N LEU A 236 -15.34 -0.89 7.46
CA LEU A 236 -14.60 -1.30 6.27
C LEU A 236 -15.34 -0.88 4.99
N ASP A 237 -16.67 -1.05 4.93
CA ASP A 237 -17.46 -0.65 3.77
C ASP A 237 -17.48 0.88 3.59
N ALA A 238 -17.59 1.64 4.66
CA ALA A 238 -17.49 3.09 4.59
C ALA A 238 -16.12 3.56 4.09
N ALA A 239 -15.04 2.95 4.56
CA ALA A 239 -13.68 3.25 4.11
C ALA A 239 -13.43 2.82 2.65
N MET A 240 -14.02 1.70 2.21
CA MET A 240 -14.00 1.25 0.81
C MET A 240 -14.63 2.29 -0.11
N LEU A 241 -15.81 2.81 0.23
CA LEU A 241 -16.48 3.82 -0.58
C LEU A 241 -15.66 5.11 -0.72
N LEU A 242 -14.98 5.55 0.34
CA LEU A 242 -14.03 6.67 0.28
C LEU A 242 -12.83 6.36 -0.62
N THR A 243 -12.29 5.14 -0.54
CA THR A 243 -11.18 4.70 -1.37
C THR A 243 -11.56 4.63 -2.85
N TRP A 244 -12.71 4.06 -3.18
CA TRP A 244 -13.21 3.97 -4.55
C TRP A 244 -13.55 5.35 -5.12
N LYS A 245 -14.15 6.24 -4.32
CA LYS A 245 -14.38 7.62 -4.72
C LYS A 245 -13.07 8.31 -5.13
N ALA A 246 -12.03 8.20 -4.30
CA ALA A 246 -10.73 8.79 -4.59
C ALA A 246 -10.05 8.15 -5.81
N ALA A 247 -10.20 6.83 -6.00
CA ALA A 247 -9.63 6.10 -7.13
C ALA A 247 -10.34 6.40 -8.47
N ALA A 248 -11.65 6.66 -8.43
CA ALA A 248 -12.45 6.96 -9.62
C ALA A 248 -12.44 8.46 -10.01
N ALA A 249 -11.77 9.31 -9.25
CA ALA A 249 -11.71 10.74 -9.53
C ALA A 249 -10.91 11.02 -10.80
N ALA A 250 -11.39 11.95 -11.63
CA ALA A 250 -10.71 12.36 -12.87
C ALA A 250 -9.38 13.08 -12.57
N GLU A 251 -9.32 13.80 -11.46
CA GLU A 251 -8.13 14.45 -10.94
C GLU A 251 -7.86 13.99 -9.52
N LEU A 252 -6.60 13.68 -9.22
CA LEU A 252 -6.22 13.21 -7.90
C LEU A 252 -6.11 14.36 -6.91
N SER A 253 -6.93 14.35 -5.87
CA SER A 253 -6.82 15.24 -4.71
C SER A 253 -5.97 14.59 -3.62
N LEU A 254 -5.04 15.35 -3.05
CA LEU A 254 -4.26 14.89 -1.91
C LEU A 254 -5.14 14.71 -0.67
N ALA A 255 -6.09 15.59 -0.46
CA ALA A 255 -7.00 15.52 0.69
C ALA A 255 -7.92 14.30 0.56
N GLU A 256 -8.52 14.04 -0.60
CA GLU A 256 -9.35 12.84 -0.80
C GLU A 256 -8.54 11.55 -0.65
N ALA A 257 -7.32 11.49 -1.21
CA ALA A 257 -6.42 10.36 -1.03
C ALA A 257 -6.00 10.18 0.44
N SER A 258 -5.80 11.28 1.18
CA SER A 258 -5.49 11.27 2.61
C SER A 258 -6.67 10.81 3.45
N MET A 259 -7.88 11.27 3.11
CA MET A 259 -9.13 10.88 3.76
C MET A 259 -9.39 9.37 3.59
N ALA A 260 -9.22 8.86 2.36
CA ALA A 260 -9.34 7.43 2.07
C ALA A 260 -8.32 6.62 2.89
N LYS A 261 -7.05 7.06 2.89
CA LYS A 261 -5.97 6.39 3.62
C LYS A 261 -6.19 6.40 5.14
N LEU A 262 -6.62 7.52 5.70
CA LEU A 262 -6.93 7.65 7.11
C LEU A 262 -8.07 6.70 7.50
N ALA A 263 -9.20 6.76 6.80
CA ALA A 263 -10.35 5.92 7.07
C ALA A 263 -10.03 4.43 6.95
N ALA A 264 -9.36 4.02 5.85
CA ALA A 264 -9.01 2.62 5.62
C ALA A 264 -8.02 2.09 6.66
N THR A 265 -6.99 2.87 7.02
CA THR A 265 -6.01 2.45 8.04
C THR A 265 -6.67 2.24 9.40
N GLU A 266 -7.48 3.19 9.86
CA GLU A 266 -8.15 3.10 11.16
C GLU A 266 -9.21 1.99 11.19
N ALA A 267 -10.03 1.85 10.14
CA ALA A 267 -11.03 0.78 10.03
C ALA A 267 -10.36 -0.61 10.04
N THR A 268 -9.27 -0.77 9.29
CA THR A 268 -8.52 -2.04 9.24
C THR A 268 -7.92 -2.40 10.60
N GLN A 269 -7.31 -1.45 11.30
CA GLN A 269 -6.76 -1.71 12.64
C GLN A 269 -7.84 -2.13 13.63
N ARG A 270 -8.99 -1.45 13.62
CA ARG A 270 -10.12 -1.83 14.48
C ARG A 270 -10.71 -3.19 14.10
N ALA A 271 -10.80 -3.51 12.80
CA ALA A 271 -11.27 -4.81 12.34
C ALA A 271 -10.35 -5.94 12.81
N VAL A 272 -9.02 -5.76 12.71
CA VAL A 272 -8.05 -6.75 13.21
C VAL A 272 -8.12 -6.90 14.74
N ALA A 273 -8.25 -5.79 15.48
CA ALA A 273 -8.41 -5.84 16.94
C ALA A 273 -9.68 -6.59 17.35
N ARG A 274 -10.81 -6.34 16.68
CA ARG A 274 -12.07 -7.06 16.91
C ARG A 274 -11.93 -8.55 16.51
N ALA A 275 -11.27 -8.85 15.40
CA ALA A 275 -11.00 -10.24 15.01
C ALA A 275 -10.16 -10.97 16.05
N THR A 276 -9.15 -10.33 16.61
CA THR A 276 -8.34 -10.88 17.71
C THR A 276 -9.21 -11.23 18.91
N GLN A 277 -10.17 -10.36 19.25
CA GLN A 277 -11.10 -10.59 20.37
C GLN A 277 -12.06 -11.77 20.10
N VAL A 278 -12.60 -11.88 18.88
CA VAL A 278 -13.55 -12.93 18.49
C VAL A 278 -12.86 -14.30 18.35
N VAL A 279 -11.68 -14.33 17.71
CA VAL A 279 -10.86 -15.56 17.57
C VAL A 279 -10.30 -16.01 18.92
N GLY A 280 -10.02 -15.08 19.83
CA GLY A 280 -9.50 -15.37 21.16
C GLY A 280 -8.05 -15.83 21.14
N ALA A 281 -7.70 -16.79 22.03
CA ALA A 281 -6.31 -17.22 22.25
C ALA A 281 -5.61 -17.78 21.00
N ASP A 282 -6.33 -18.37 20.07
CA ASP A 282 -5.77 -18.89 18.83
C ASP A 282 -5.16 -17.79 17.95
N SER A 283 -5.65 -16.54 18.06
CA SER A 283 -5.10 -15.38 17.34
C SER A 283 -3.63 -15.06 17.70
N PHE A 284 -3.12 -15.59 18.81
CA PHE A 284 -1.72 -15.41 19.24
C PHE A 284 -0.80 -16.55 18.81
N ARG A 285 -1.33 -17.58 18.17
CA ARG A 285 -0.49 -18.70 17.70
C ARG A 285 0.37 -18.23 16.54
N ARG A 286 1.68 -18.48 16.62
CA ARG A 286 2.63 -18.15 15.57
C ARG A 286 2.19 -18.74 14.23
N GLY A 287 2.08 -17.90 13.20
CA GLY A 287 1.64 -18.29 11.87
C GLY A 287 0.12 -18.28 11.69
N HIS A 288 -0.67 -17.96 12.71
CA HIS A 288 -2.09 -17.71 12.54
C HIS A 288 -2.30 -16.42 11.71
N VAL A 289 -3.33 -16.39 10.85
CA VAL A 289 -3.57 -15.26 9.94
C VAL A 289 -3.78 -13.95 10.71
N VAL A 290 -4.59 -13.97 11.77
CA VAL A 290 -4.87 -12.78 12.59
C VAL A 290 -3.61 -12.26 13.30
N GLU A 291 -2.71 -13.15 13.75
CA GLU A 291 -1.44 -12.78 14.35
C GLU A 291 -0.58 -11.98 13.35
N ARG A 292 -0.43 -12.50 12.10
CA ARG A 292 0.31 -11.79 11.06
C ARG A 292 -0.34 -10.46 10.69
N LEU A 293 -1.67 -10.44 10.52
CA LEU A 293 -2.40 -9.22 10.21
C LEU A 293 -2.22 -8.15 11.31
N ALA A 294 -2.14 -8.55 12.59
CA ALA A 294 -1.94 -7.62 13.70
C ALA A 294 -0.57 -6.90 13.62
N GLN A 295 0.44 -7.54 13.04
CA GLN A 295 1.75 -6.93 12.76
C GLN A 295 1.70 -6.09 11.48
N ASP A 296 1.15 -6.64 10.39
CA ASP A 296 1.17 -6.04 9.06
C ASP A 296 0.39 -4.71 9.00
N VAL A 297 -0.78 -4.64 9.62
CA VAL A 297 -1.63 -3.43 9.57
C VAL A 297 -0.98 -2.21 10.23
N ARG A 298 -0.03 -2.43 11.16
CA ARG A 298 0.70 -1.32 11.79
C ARG A 298 1.60 -0.56 10.81
N THR A 299 2.08 -1.23 9.78
CA THR A 299 2.90 -0.59 8.74
C THR A 299 2.11 0.44 7.94
N LEU A 300 0.80 0.24 7.79
CA LEU A 300 -0.07 1.17 7.08
C LEU A 300 -0.17 2.54 7.76
N GLU A 301 0.03 2.61 9.07
CA GLU A 301 0.08 3.89 9.81
C GLU A 301 1.25 4.78 9.41
N LEU A 302 2.34 4.15 8.97
CA LEU A 302 3.62 4.81 8.71
C LEU A 302 3.84 5.07 7.21
N PHE A 303 3.42 4.14 6.36
CA PHE A 303 3.64 4.23 4.92
C PHE A 303 2.82 5.36 4.28
N ALA A 304 3.46 6.13 3.40
CA ALA A 304 2.88 7.25 2.66
C ALA A 304 2.28 8.38 3.53
N GLY A 305 2.80 8.53 4.74
CA GLY A 305 2.42 9.58 5.69
C GLY A 305 1.75 9.06 6.95
N ARG A 306 2.23 9.55 8.08
CA ARG A 306 1.64 9.25 9.40
C ARG A 306 0.23 9.84 9.51
N THR A 307 -0.55 9.29 10.40
CA THR A 307 -1.95 9.68 10.65
C THR A 307 -2.13 11.18 10.86
N GLU A 308 -1.20 11.85 11.56
CA GLU A 308 -1.22 13.29 11.79
C GLU A 308 -1.05 14.08 10.49
N ALA A 309 -0.11 13.66 9.64
CA ALA A 309 0.12 14.31 8.33
C ALA A 309 -1.07 14.12 7.37
N LEU A 310 -1.79 12.98 7.48
CA LEU A 310 -3.02 12.77 6.72
C LEU A 310 -4.13 13.71 7.19
N ARG A 311 -4.31 13.87 8.51
CA ARG A 311 -5.28 14.82 9.08
C ARG A 311 -4.98 16.25 8.70
N GLU A 312 -3.71 16.65 8.73
CA GLU A 312 -3.27 17.98 8.29
C GLU A 312 -3.62 18.20 6.81
N ALA A 313 -3.32 17.27 5.93
CA ALA A 313 -3.63 17.37 4.50
C ALA A 313 -5.16 17.52 4.25
N VAL A 314 -5.99 16.82 5.00
CA VAL A 314 -7.45 16.97 4.95
C VAL A 314 -7.90 18.32 5.46
N ALA A 315 -7.36 18.77 6.61
CA ALA A 315 -7.72 20.02 7.24
C ALA A 315 -7.40 21.23 6.35
N LEU A 316 -6.23 21.25 5.71
CA LEU A 316 -5.79 22.34 4.82
C LEU A 316 -6.73 22.57 3.62
N GLU A 317 -7.42 21.53 3.14
CA GLU A 317 -8.39 21.65 2.05
C GLU A 317 -9.81 21.96 2.57
N THR A 318 -10.16 21.44 3.76
CA THR A 318 -11.51 21.53 4.33
C THR A 318 -11.75 22.83 5.05
N LEU A 319 -10.72 23.38 5.71
CA LEU A 319 -10.85 24.63 6.46
C LEU A 319 -10.81 25.83 5.50
N PRO A 320 -11.71 26.83 5.68
CA PRO A 320 -11.62 28.05 4.92
C PRO A 320 -10.29 28.75 5.20
N ARG A 321 -9.62 29.21 4.15
CA ARG A 321 -8.43 30.06 4.30
C ARG A 321 -8.85 31.33 5.02
N VAL A 322 -8.31 31.56 6.22
CA VAL A 322 -8.42 32.85 6.90
C VAL A 322 -7.50 33.79 6.11
N GLU A 323 -8.10 34.73 5.37
CA GLU A 323 -7.38 35.82 4.68
C GLU A 323 -6.77 36.79 5.70
#